data_bc7388074593125f6fb14ec80c13b292
#
_entry.id   bc7388074593125f6fb14ec80c13b292
#
_cell.length_a   1.000
_cell.length_b   1.000
_cell.length_c   1.000
_cell.angle_alpha   90.00
_cell.angle_beta   90.00
_cell.angle_gamma   90.00
#
_symmetry.space_group_name_H-M   'P 1'
#
loop_
_entity.id
_entity.type
_entity.pdbx_description
1 polymer ?
#
loop_
_entity_poly.entity_id
_entity_poly.type
_entity_poly.pdbx_seq_one_letter_code
_entity_poly.pdbx_strand_id
1 'polypeptide(L)'
;MSRGSRVLLLGLLLTGISAPGHSQETNAVHPYLSDTFFVDVGVFFPDRRLGLSVNGSSGEIHELIDFDEEARFKRTDEIFALEFGWRFGEKWRLVGQYFESSDDTRWILEEDIEWEDVVFEAGSNAAGGAHFLLIRVFMGRDFDVGEKHEFGLGAGLHWLDIGAYLEGTVIIGDGGTAFARESVGVSAPLPNIGAWYNYSIAERWAFRTRLDLFSADIGRYDGTLINFSAGVDYQISRHFGVGLNYNQFELDVKIDDSDWNGRVKTSYEGLYVNLSFYW
;
A
#
# COMPACT_ATOMS: atom_id res chain seq x y z
N MET A 1 -18.68 12.10 20.66
CA MET A 1 -18.61 13.43 20.00
C MET A 1 -17.93 13.24 18.67
N SER A 2 -18.71 13.31 17.60
CA SER A 2 -18.29 13.02 16.22
C SER A 2 -17.27 14.06 15.73
N ARG A 3 -16.04 13.65 15.42
CA ARG A 3 -15.10 14.46 14.65
C ARG A 3 -15.31 14.15 13.17
N GLY A 4 -16.07 15.01 12.51
CA GLY A 4 -16.25 14.97 11.07
C GLY A 4 -14.93 15.32 10.38
N SER A 5 -14.41 14.38 9.59
CA SER A 5 -13.34 14.64 8.63
C SER A 5 -13.80 15.68 7.61
N ARG A 6 -13.20 16.86 7.65
CA ARG A 6 -13.38 17.88 6.62
C ARG A 6 -12.41 17.58 5.48
N VAL A 7 -12.93 17.00 4.41
CA VAL A 7 -12.24 16.96 3.13
C VAL A 7 -12.11 18.39 2.63
N LEU A 8 -10.88 18.90 2.61
CA LEU A 8 -10.55 20.19 2.02
C LEU A 8 -10.43 19.98 0.50
N LEU A 9 -11.46 20.34 -0.24
CA LEU A 9 -11.42 20.44 -1.69
C LEU A 9 -10.52 21.63 -2.08
N LEU A 10 -9.29 21.35 -2.46
CA LEU A 10 -8.37 22.32 -3.05
C LEU A 10 -8.77 22.54 -4.51
N GLY A 11 -9.49 23.61 -4.79
CA GLY A 11 -9.81 24.02 -6.16
C GLY A 11 -8.55 24.55 -6.88
N LEU A 12 -7.98 23.78 -7.77
CA LEU A 12 -6.94 24.22 -8.67
C LEU A 12 -7.58 24.90 -9.88
N LEU A 13 -7.45 26.21 -9.96
CA LEU A 13 -7.76 27.02 -11.17
C LEU A 13 -6.66 26.81 -12.20
N LEU A 14 -6.91 25.98 -13.20
CA LEU A 14 -6.07 25.85 -14.40
C LEU A 14 -6.46 26.93 -15.40
N THR A 15 -5.63 27.96 -15.52
CA THR A 15 -5.69 28.92 -16.63
C THR A 15 -5.11 28.28 -17.89
N GLY A 16 -5.95 28.11 -18.90
CA GLY A 16 -5.59 27.53 -20.17
C GLY A 16 -4.62 28.42 -20.96
N ILE A 17 -3.48 27.86 -21.36
CA ILE A 17 -2.58 28.40 -22.38
C ILE A 17 -2.82 27.59 -23.65
N SER A 18 -3.49 28.20 -24.63
CA SER A 18 -3.68 27.63 -25.96
C SER A 18 -2.45 27.88 -26.79
N ALA A 19 -1.72 26.85 -27.20
CA ALA A 19 -0.69 26.91 -28.24
C ALA A 19 -1.22 26.30 -29.54
N PRO A 20 -0.86 26.84 -30.73
CA PRO A 20 -1.39 26.39 -32.01
C PRO A 20 -0.79 25.05 -32.44
N GLY A 21 -1.67 24.16 -32.88
CA GLY A 21 -1.33 22.82 -33.31
C GLY A 21 -0.49 22.81 -34.60
N HIS A 22 0.58 22.00 -34.55
CA HIS A 22 1.19 21.45 -35.77
C HIS A 22 0.91 19.95 -35.77
N SER A 23 0.10 19.50 -36.71
CA SER A 23 -0.09 18.10 -37.00
C SER A 23 1.13 17.52 -37.69
N GLN A 24 2.02 16.88 -36.97
CA GLN A 24 2.90 15.86 -37.53
C GLN A 24 2.29 14.50 -37.22
N GLU A 25 2.05 13.70 -38.26
CA GLU A 25 1.85 12.25 -38.12
C GLU A 25 3.15 11.61 -37.61
N THR A 26 3.43 11.75 -36.36
CA THR A 26 4.35 10.90 -35.62
C THR A 26 3.58 9.70 -35.15
N ASN A 27 4.16 8.51 -35.16
CA ASN A 27 3.69 7.33 -34.44
C ASN A 27 3.56 7.70 -32.96
N ALA A 28 2.44 8.33 -32.61
CA ALA A 28 2.27 8.94 -31.31
C ALA A 28 2.23 7.83 -30.26
N VAL A 29 3.20 7.86 -29.39
CA VAL A 29 3.32 6.97 -28.23
C VAL A 29 2.54 7.61 -27.09
N HIS A 30 1.89 6.80 -26.28
CA HIS A 30 1.14 7.28 -25.12
C HIS A 30 2.01 8.11 -24.18
N PRO A 31 1.53 9.25 -23.63
CA PRO A 31 2.32 10.16 -22.79
C PRO A 31 3.01 9.49 -21.60
N TYR A 32 2.41 8.46 -21.03
CA TYR A 32 3.03 7.70 -19.96
C TYR A 32 4.41 7.15 -20.35
N LEU A 33 4.66 6.84 -21.62
CA LEU A 33 5.94 6.33 -22.13
C LEU A 33 6.86 7.44 -22.63
N SER A 34 6.34 8.61 -22.99
CA SER A 34 7.10 9.69 -23.67
C SER A 34 7.36 10.91 -22.79
N ASP A 35 6.43 11.26 -21.89
CA ASP A 35 6.52 12.49 -21.12
C ASP A 35 7.52 12.36 -19.95
N THR A 36 8.03 13.51 -19.51
CA THR A 36 9.05 13.58 -18.46
C THR A 36 8.49 13.26 -17.09
N PHE A 37 7.27 13.71 -16.81
CA PHE A 37 6.60 13.54 -15.54
C PHE A 37 5.22 12.92 -15.70
N PHE A 38 4.82 12.11 -14.74
CA PHE A 38 3.43 11.76 -14.56
C PHE A 38 3.05 11.83 -13.08
N VAL A 39 1.79 12.09 -12.80
CA VAL A 39 1.17 11.98 -11.47
C VAL A 39 -0.15 11.26 -11.61
N ASP A 40 -0.32 10.20 -10.87
CA ASP A 40 -1.57 9.47 -10.73
C ASP A 40 -2.17 9.73 -9.35
N VAL A 41 -3.41 10.19 -9.32
CA VAL A 41 -4.18 10.40 -8.09
C VAL A 41 -5.42 9.55 -8.17
N GLY A 42 -5.66 8.69 -7.20
CA GLY A 42 -6.79 7.79 -7.33
C GLY A 42 -7.26 7.15 -6.04
N VAL A 43 -8.18 6.23 -6.22
CA VAL A 43 -8.80 5.45 -5.16
C VAL A 43 -8.55 3.97 -5.44
N PHE A 44 -8.05 3.31 -4.43
CA PHE A 44 -7.84 1.87 -4.41
C PHE A 44 -8.98 1.21 -3.63
N PHE A 45 -9.55 0.16 -4.20
CA PHE A 45 -10.63 -0.65 -3.62
C PHE A 45 -10.08 -2.04 -3.30
N PRO A 46 -9.35 -2.20 -2.19
CA PRO A 46 -8.75 -3.48 -1.83
C PRO A 46 -9.74 -4.46 -1.22
N ASP A 47 -9.52 -5.75 -1.43
CA ASP A 47 -9.79 -6.80 -0.45
C ASP A 47 -8.54 -6.89 0.43
N ARG A 48 -8.70 -6.63 1.72
CA ARG A 48 -7.61 -6.54 2.69
C ARG A 48 -7.65 -7.74 3.62
N ARG A 49 -6.48 -8.23 4.01
CA ARG A 49 -6.30 -9.22 5.06
C ARG A 49 -5.16 -8.79 5.98
N LEU A 50 -5.38 -8.85 7.27
CA LEU A 50 -4.38 -8.53 8.27
C LEU A 50 -4.37 -9.60 9.36
N GLY A 51 -3.27 -10.35 9.43
CA GLY A 51 -2.96 -11.26 10.54
C GLY A 51 -1.77 -10.72 11.34
N LEU A 52 -1.88 -10.74 12.64
CA LEU A 52 -0.86 -10.27 13.57
C LEU A 52 -0.67 -11.30 14.68
N SER A 53 0.57 -11.64 15.02
CA SER A 53 0.87 -12.32 16.26
C SER A 53 1.84 -11.50 17.11
N VAL A 54 1.57 -11.46 18.39
CA VAL A 54 2.40 -10.77 19.38
C VAL A 54 2.74 -11.79 20.47
N ASN A 55 4.01 -12.17 20.54
CA ASN A 55 4.48 -13.17 21.50
C ASN A 55 4.76 -12.51 22.84
N GLY A 56 4.41 -13.16 23.92
CA GLY A 56 4.70 -12.71 25.28
C GLY A 56 6.17 -12.89 25.69
N SER A 57 6.50 -12.41 26.87
CA SER A 57 7.85 -12.48 27.46
C SER A 57 8.32 -13.92 27.76
N SER A 58 7.39 -14.89 27.79
CA SER A 58 7.68 -16.32 27.93
C SER A 58 8.34 -16.95 26.72
N GLY A 59 8.33 -16.26 25.56
CA GLY A 59 8.80 -16.78 24.30
C GLY A 59 7.86 -17.83 23.66
N GLU A 60 6.64 -17.98 24.19
CA GLU A 60 5.59 -18.76 23.55
C GLU A 60 5.17 -18.10 22.24
N ILE A 61 5.01 -18.92 21.19
CA ILE A 61 4.55 -18.44 19.88
C ILE A 61 3.03 -18.45 19.94
N HIS A 62 2.43 -17.26 20.00
CA HIS A 62 0.98 -17.11 19.91
C HIS A 62 0.48 -17.31 18.49
N GLU A 63 -0.75 -17.76 18.35
CA GLU A 63 -1.43 -17.90 17.07
C GLU A 63 -1.63 -16.51 16.42
N LEU A 64 -1.67 -16.48 15.10
CA LEU A 64 -1.95 -15.22 14.38
C LEU A 64 -3.40 -14.81 14.66
N ILE A 65 -3.57 -13.63 15.22
CA ILE A 65 -4.88 -12.99 15.36
C ILE A 65 -5.31 -12.55 13.96
N ASP A 66 -6.36 -13.13 13.42
CA ASP A 66 -6.96 -12.69 12.15
C ASP A 66 -7.94 -11.54 12.42
N PHE A 67 -7.48 -10.31 12.25
CA PHE A 67 -8.30 -9.13 12.48
C PHE A 67 -9.51 -9.01 11.53
N ASP A 68 -9.49 -9.67 10.38
CA ASP A 68 -10.62 -9.67 9.46
C ASP A 68 -11.72 -10.64 9.89
N GLU A 69 -11.35 -11.77 10.49
CA GLU A 69 -12.30 -12.75 11.00
C GLU A 69 -12.81 -12.34 12.39
N GLU A 70 -11.92 -11.98 13.30
CA GLU A 70 -12.26 -11.70 14.69
C GLU A 70 -12.79 -10.29 14.91
N ALA A 71 -12.15 -9.27 14.36
CA ALA A 71 -12.52 -7.87 14.55
C ALA A 71 -13.55 -7.37 13.53
N ARG A 72 -13.89 -8.18 12.51
CA ARG A 72 -14.83 -7.79 11.44
C ARG A 72 -14.49 -6.44 10.82
N PHE A 73 -13.20 -6.17 10.64
CA PHE A 73 -12.78 -4.99 9.87
C PHE A 73 -13.45 -4.99 8.51
N LYS A 74 -13.83 -3.83 8.03
CA LYS A 74 -14.36 -3.73 6.67
C LYS A 74 -13.28 -4.18 5.69
N ARG A 75 -13.54 -5.27 4.99
CA ARG A 75 -12.61 -5.81 3.97
C ARG A 75 -12.36 -4.85 2.83
N THR A 76 -13.31 -3.97 2.56
CA THR A 76 -13.29 -3.02 1.44
C THR A 76 -13.51 -1.61 1.96
N ASP A 77 -12.42 -0.88 2.19
CA ASP A 77 -12.47 0.57 2.36
C ASP A 77 -11.81 1.25 1.16
N GLU A 78 -12.36 2.40 0.78
CA GLU A 78 -11.79 3.23 -0.28
C GLU A 78 -10.51 3.88 0.25
N ILE A 79 -9.38 3.60 -0.39
CA ILE A 79 -8.08 4.08 0.04
C ILE A 79 -7.52 5.06 -0.99
N PHE A 80 -7.18 6.26 -0.51
CA PHE A 80 -6.48 7.23 -1.35
C PHE A 80 -5.06 6.76 -1.64
N ALA A 81 -4.67 6.82 -2.92
CA ALA A 81 -3.32 6.51 -3.35
C ALA A 81 -2.80 7.55 -4.35
N LEU A 82 -1.51 7.82 -4.24
CA LEU A 82 -0.78 8.75 -5.09
C LEU A 82 0.44 8.05 -5.67
N GLU A 83 0.67 8.22 -6.97
CA GLU A 83 1.92 7.82 -7.62
C GLU A 83 2.49 9.00 -8.41
N PHE A 84 3.80 9.16 -8.34
CA PHE A 84 4.55 10.16 -9.08
C PHE A 84 5.69 9.48 -9.83
N GLY A 85 5.93 9.88 -11.08
CA GLY A 85 7.05 9.40 -11.85
C GLY A 85 7.81 10.52 -12.54
N TRP A 86 9.12 10.39 -12.55
CA TRP A 86 10.05 11.30 -13.20
C TRP A 86 11.04 10.53 -14.08
N ARG A 87 11.05 10.83 -15.37
CA ARG A 87 12.09 10.37 -16.30
C ARG A 87 13.19 11.41 -16.36
N PHE A 88 14.40 11.01 -16.14
CA PHE A 88 15.56 11.89 -16.21
C PHE A 88 16.71 11.25 -16.97
N GLY A 89 17.48 12.11 -17.67
CA GLY A 89 18.40 11.60 -18.66
C GLY A 89 17.66 10.82 -19.76
N GLU A 90 18.34 9.93 -20.44
CA GLU A 90 17.75 9.19 -21.55
C GLU A 90 17.05 7.89 -21.12
N LYS A 91 17.42 7.34 -19.95
CA LYS A 91 17.06 5.96 -19.58
C LYS A 91 16.78 5.75 -18.08
N TRP A 92 16.62 6.80 -17.30
CA TRP A 92 16.41 6.66 -15.87
C TRP A 92 15.01 7.09 -15.47
N ARG A 93 14.45 6.37 -14.54
CA ARG A 93 13.12 6.65 -13.96
C ARG A 93 13.21 6.62 -12.45
N LEU A 94 12.61 7.63 -11.81
CA LEU A 94 12.30 7.68 -10.39
C LEU A 94 10.79 7.61 -10.23
N VAL A 95 10.32 6.74 -9.37
CA VAL A 95 8.89 6.60 -9.04
C VAL A 95 8.72 6.72 -7.54
N GLY A 96 7.77 7.54 -7.11
CA GLY A 96 7.30 7.63 -5.72
C GLY A 96 5.86 7.15 -5.64
N GLN A 97 5.51 6.47 -4.56
CA GLN A 97 4.15 6.02 -4.28
C GLN A 97 3.82 6.26 -2.81
N TYR A 98 2.60 6.70 -2.56
CA TYR A 98 2.03 6.89 -1.24
C TYR A 98 0.69 6.19 -1.15
N PHE A 99 0.48 5.51 -0.05
CA PHE A 99 -0.71 4.75 0.24
C PHE A 99 -0.89 4.71 1.77
N GLU A 100 -2.09 5.02 2.26
CA GLU A 100 -2.39 5.01 3.69
C GLU A 100 -3.77 4.42 3.93
N SER A 101 -3.86 3.52 4.89
CA SER A 101 -5.10 2.91 5.36
C SER A 101 -5.12 2.92 6.88
N SER A 102 -6.26 3.25 7.46
CA SER A 102 -6.51 3.11 8.88
C SER A 102 -7.95 2.69 9.12
N ASP A 103 -8.15 1.77 10.04
CA ASP A 103 -9.47 1.29 10.41
C ASP A 103 -9.55 1.11 11.93
N ASP A 104 -10.73 1.36 12.49
CA ASP A 104 -11.05 1.08 13.88
C ASP A 104 -12.48 0.53 13.97
N THR A 105 -12.67 -0.46 14.82
CA THR A 105 -13.95 -1.13 15.00
C THR A 105 -14.19 -1.50 16.46
N ARG A 106 -15.45 -1.83 16.77
CA ARG A 106 -15.87 -2.34 18.07
C ARG A 106 -16.73 -3.58 17.87
N TRP A 107 -16.45 -4.61 18.64
CA TRP A 107 -17.18 -5.87 18.56
C TRP A 107 -17.23 -6.56 19.92
N ILE A 108 -17.92 -7.69 19.99
CA ILE A 108 -17.88 -8.60 21.13
C ILE A 108 -16.91 -9.72 20.76
N LEU A 109 -15.92 -9.97 21.60
CA LEU A 109 -14.97 -11.07 21.41
C LEU A 109 -15.70 -12.41 21.39
N GLU A 110 -15.47 -13.21 20.35
CA GLU A 110 -16.05 -14.56 20.25
C GLU A 110 -15.21 -15.59 21.00
N GLU A 111 -13.87 -15.35 21.03
CA GLU A 111 -12.89 -16.19 21.72
C GLU A 111 -11.94 -15.32 22.56
N ASP A 112 -11.18 -15.95 23.47
CA ASP A 112 -10.12 -15.26 24.22
C ASP A 112 -8.98 -14.89 23.26
N ILE A 113 -8.52 -13.64 23.32
CA ILE A 113 -7.39 -13.17 22.51
C ILE A 113 -6.17 -12.98 23.42
N GLU A 114 -5.11 -13.71 23.11
CA GLU A 114 -3.81 -13.58 23.77
C GLU A 114 -2.99 -12.48 23.07
N TRP A 115 -2.58 -11.47 23.85
CA TRP A 115 -1.75 -10.37 23.36
C TRP A 115 -0.62 -10.13 24.36
N GLU A 116 0.61 -10.49 23.98
CA GLU A 116 1.75 -10.54 24.91
C GLU A 116 1.43 -11.40 26.13
N ASP A 117 1.49 -10.80 27.33
CA ASP A 117 1.22 -11.46 28.60
C ASP A 117 -0.22 -11.21 29.11
N VAL A 118 -1.12 -10.72 28.24
CA VAL A 118 -2.48 -10.32 28.57
C VAL A 118 -3.49 -11.14 27.79
N VAL A 119 -4.57 -11.57 28.44
CA VAL A 119 -5.67 -12.30 27.80
C VAL A 119 -6.92 -11.45 27.85
N PHE A 120 -7.44 -11.07 26.67
CA PHE A 120 -8.72 -10.41 26.51
C PHE A 120 -9.85 -11.44 26.56
N GLU A 121 -10.84 -11.20 27.40
CA GLU A 121 -11.89 -12.17 27.76
C GLU A 121 -12.96 -12.27 26.65
N ALA A 122 -13.26 -13.51 26.24
CA ALA A 122 -14.38 -13.82 25.36
C ALA A 122 -15.73 -13.36 25.94
N GLY A 123 -16.63 -12.92 25.05
CA GLY A 123 -17.94 -12.37 25.43
C GLY A 123 -17.90 -10.92 25.93
N SER A 124 -16.73 -10.32 26.11
CA SER A 124 -16.59 -8.90 26.48
C SER A 124 -16.63 -7.97 25.27
N ASN A 125 -16.92 -6.68 25.52
CA ASN A 125 -16.80 -5.66 24.51
C ASN A 125 -15.32 -5.31 24.29
N ALA A 126 -14.90 -5.33 23.05
CA ALA A 126 -13.57 -4.92 22.61
C ALA A 126 -13.65 -3.80 21.57
N ALA A 127 -12.59 -3.01 21.49
CA ALA A 127 -12.32 -2.13 20.35
C ALA A 127 -10.89 -2.35 19.87
N GLY A 128 -10.70 -2.33 18.59
CA GLY A 128 -9.38 -2.49 18.00
C GLY A 128 -9.25 -1.64 16.75
N GLY A 129 -8.02 -1.35 16.39
CA GLY A 129 -7.70 -0.62 15.19
C GLY A 129 -6.36 -1.01 14.63
N ALA A 130 -6.22 -0.80 13.34
CA ALA A 130 -4.97 -1.00 12.63
C ALA A 130 -4.70 0.17 11.70
N HIS A 131 -3.44 0.52 11.54
CA HIS A 131 -3.00 1.48 10.52
C HIS A 131 -1.89 0.87 9.67
N PHE A 132 -1.86 1.28 8.42
CA PHE A 132 -0.86 0.88 7.45
C PHE A 132 -0.51 2.09 6.59
N LEU A 133 0.76 2.49 6.62
CA LEU A 133 1.31 3.51 5.76
C LEU A 133 2.42 2.90 4.89
N LEU A 134 2.34 3.12 3.59
CA LEU A 134 3.38 2.75 2.65
C LEU A 134 3.84 3.98 1.87
N ILE A 135 5.13 4.26 1.99
CA ILE A 135 5.82 5.21 1.11
C ILE A 135 6.86 4.42 0.33
N ARG A 136 6.77 4.43 -0.98
CA ARG A 136 7.73 3.77 -1.85
C ARG A 136 8.53 4.80 -2.63
N VAL A 137 9.83 4.59 -2.70
CA VAL A 137 10.72 5.30 -3.63
C VAL A 137 11.49 4.25 -4.42
N PHE A 138 11.42 4.34 -5.74
CA PHE A 138 12.01 3.36 -6.63
C PHE A 138 12.76 4.06 -7.75
N MET A 139 13.97 3.63 -8.02
CA MET A 139 14.79 4.14 -9.11
C MET A 139 15.24 2.98 -10.01
N GLY A 140 15.13 3.17 -11.31
CA GLY A 140 15.53 2.13 -12.23
C GLY A 140 15.89 2.67 -13.60
N ARG A 141 16.31 1.75 -14.46
CA ARG A 141 16.78 2.03 -15.81
C ARG A 141 15.90 1.34 -16.83
N ASP A 142 15.50 2.12 -17.85
CA ASP A 142 14.79 1.64 -19.02
C ASP A 142 15.77 1.02 -20.04
N PHE A 143 15.35 -0.07 -20.65
CA PHE A 143 16.03 -0.76 -21.75
C PHE A 143 15.22 -0.58 -23.03
N ASP A 144 15.89 -0.29 -24.13
CA ASP A 144 15.22 -0.12 -25.42
C ASP A 144 14.72 -1.48 -25.95
N VAL A 145 13.41 -1.58 -26.08
CA VAL A 145 12.74 -2.77 -26.67
C VAL A 145 11.82 -2.38 -27.84
N GLY A 146 11.90 -1.10 -28.28
CA GLY A 146 11.14 -0.53 -29.39
C GLY A 146 10.35 0.72 -28.98
N GLU A 147 9.93 1.52 -29.96
CA GLU A 147 9.29 2.84 -29.72
C GLU A 147 8.03 2.78 -28.87
N LYS A 148 7.26 1.68 -28.95
CA LYS A 148 6.00 1.49 -28.21
C LYS A 148 6.15 0.67 -26.94
N HIS A 149 7.34 0.21 -26.64
CA HIS A 149 7.62 -0.69 -25.54
C HIS A 149 8.65 -0.08 -24.61
N GLU A 150 8.43 -0.22 -23.34
CA GLU A 150 9.36 0.16 -22.30
C GLU A 150 9.49 -0.99 -21.32
N PHE A 151 10.69 -1.49 -21.15
CA PHE A 151 11.04 -2.47 -20.14
C PHE A 151 12.14 -1.90 -19.26
N GLY A 152 12.05 -2.08 -17.97
CA GLY A 152 13.06 -1.60 -17.06
C GLY A 152 13.24 -2.46 -15.82
N LEU A 153 14.41 -2.29 -15.22
CA LEU A 153 14.80 -2.92 -13.97
C LEU A 153 15.32 -1.87 -13.00
N GLY A 154 15.11 -2.09 -11.72
CA GLY A 154 15.57 -1.15 -10.72
C GLY A 154 15.55 -1.70 -9.31
N ALA A 155 15.82 -0.79 -8.38
CA ALA A 155 15.75 -1.05 -6.96
C ALA A 155 15.06 0.12 -6.25
N GLY A 156 14.51 -0.15 -5.10
CA GLY A 156 13.78 0.84 -4.32
C GLY A 156 13.77 0.54 -2.84
N LEU A 157 13.02 1.35 -2.15
CA LEU A 157 12.77 1.25 -0.74
C LEU A 157 11.27 1.41 -0.49
N HIS A 158 10.67 0.45 0.20
CA HIS A 158 9.38 0.61 0.82
C HIS A 158 9.59 1.02 2.28
N TRP A 159 9.14 2.20 2.64
CA TRP A 159 8.99 2.57 4.03
C TRP A 159 7.60 2.15 4.48
N LEU A 160 7.55 1.21 5.39
CA LEU A 160 6.31 0.71 5.98
C LEU A 160 6.21 1.25 7.40
N ASP A 161 4.99 1.64 7.78
CA ASP A 161 4.60 1.92 9.15
C ASP A 161 3.29 1.17 9.40
N ILE A 162 3.35 0.17 10.26
CA ILE A 162 2.23 -0.71 10.56
C ILE A 162 2.03 -0.70 12.07
N GLY A 163 0.80 -0.51 12.51
CA GLY A 163 0.45 -0.61 13.90
C GLY A 163 -0.95 -1.16 14.09
N ALA A 164 -1.15 -1.79 15.24
CA ALA A 164 -2.45 -2.27 15.68
C ALA A 164 -2.60 -2.07 17.19
N TYR A 165 -3.85 -1.97 17.64
CA TYR A 165 -4.17 -1.96 19.05
C TYR A 165 -5.44 -2.78 19.31
N LEU A 166 -5.52 -3.29 20.53
CA LEU A 166 -6.70 -3.94 21.08
C LEU A 166 -6.98 -3.34 22.45
N GLU A 167 -8.23 -3.00 22.72
CA GLU A 167 -8.68 -2.54 24.03
C GLU A 167 -9.95 -3.29 24.46
N GLY A 168 -10.04 -3.66 25.73
CA GLY A 168 -11.18 -4.42 26.22
C GLY A 168 -10.99 -4.90 27.65
N THR A 169 -11.83 -5.85 28.06
CA THR A 169 -11.73 -6.48 29.36
C THR A 169 -10.70 -7.60 29.33
N VAL A 170 -9.77 -7.57 30.27
CA VAL A 170 -8.71 -8.57 30.40
C VAL A 170 -8.87 -9.36 31.69
N ILE A 171 -8.41 -10.61 31.67
CA ILE A 171 -8.37 -11.50 32.83
C ILE A 171 -7.11 -11.18 33.64
N ILE A 172 -7.27 -10.96 34.95
CA ILE A 172 -6.17 -10.71 35.88
C ILE A 172 -6.20 -11.72 37.06
N GLY A 173 -5.03 -12.28 37.37
CA GLY A 173 -4.83 -13.14 38.53
C GLY A 173 -5.83 -14.30 38.65
N ASP A 174 -6.41 -14.51 39.84
CA ASP A 174 -7.33 -15.61 40.13
C ASP A 174 -8.77 -15.38 39.64
N GLY A 175 -8.96 -14.81 38.44
CA GLY A 175 -10.26 -14.63 37.81
C GLY A 175 -10.88 -13.23 38.02
N GLY A 176 -10.09 -12.26 38.42
CA GLY A 176 -10.49 -10.85 38.37
C GLY A 176 -10.43 -10.32 36.92
N THR A 177 -11.14 -9.21 36.64
CA THR A 177 -11.11 -8.54 35.36
C THR A 177 -10.73 -7.09 35.51
N ALA A 178 -10.02 -6.55 34.50
CA ALA A 178 -9.70 -5.12 34.38
C ALA A 178 -9.91 -4.65 32.92
N PHE A 179 -9.90 -3.36 32.69
CA PHE A 179 -9.86 -2.81 31.35
C PHE A 179 -8.41 -2.52 30.97
N ALA A 180 -7.97 -3.02 29.82
CA ALA A 180 -6.64 -2.75 29.28
C ALA A 180 -6.70 -2.29 27.83
N ARG A 181 -5.62 -1.66 27.39
CA ARG A 181 -5.35 -1.33 26.00
C ARG A 181 -3.89 -1.68 25.72
N GLU A 182 -3.71 -2.58 24.77
CA GLU A 182 -2.41 -3.00 24.29
C GLU A 182 -2.22 -2.52 22.84
N SER A 183 -0.99 -2.24 22.45
CA SER A 183 -0.68 -1.76 21.11
C SER A 183 0.71 -2.16 20.68
N VAL A 184 0.85 -2.52 19.41
CA VAL A 184 2.15 -2.77 18.77
C VAL A 184 2.27 -1.93 17.51
N GLY A 185 3.51 -1.64 17.14
CA GLY A 185 3.80 -0.95 15.89
C GLY A 185 5.24 -1.14 15.46
N VAL A 186 5.45 -1.14 14.16
CA VAL A 186 6.77 -1.23 13.55
C VAL A 186 6.86 -0.30 12.35
N SER A 187 7.97 0.44 12.29
CA SER A 187 8.36 1.20 11.11
C SER A 187 9.65 0.61 10.57
N ALA A 188 9.64 0.17 9.32
CA ALA A 188 10.80 -0.48 8.71
C ALA A 188 11.02 -0.05 7.25
N PRO A 189 12.29 0.23 6.87
CA PRO A 189 12.67 0.35 5.48
C PRO A 189 12.91 -1.04 4.88
N LEU A 190 12.13 -1.43 3.87
CA LEU A 190 12.30 -2.69 3.15
C LEU A 190 12.87 -2.42 1.75
N PRO A 191 14.15 -2.72 1.51
CA PRO A 191 14.72 -2.60 0.18
C PRO A 191 14.07 -3.62 -0.77
N ASN A 192 13.87 -3.24 -2.01
CA ASN A 192 13.28 -4.10 -3.02
C ASN A 192 14.01 -3.98 -4.36
N ILE A 193 13.93 -5.03 -5.15
CA ILE A 193 14.25 -5.03 -6.57
C ILE A 193 12.96 -5.14 -7.37
N GLY A 194 12.92 -4.58 -8.55
CA GLY A 194 11.71 -4.63 -9.35
C GLY A 194 11.96 -4.50 -10.84
N ALA A 195 10.92 -4.85 -11.57
CA ALA A 195 10.84 -4.75 -13.01
C ALA A 195 9.52 -4.10 -13.41
N TRP A 196 9.53 -3.40 -14.53
CA TRP A 196 8.30 -2.91 -15.16
C TRP A 196 8.32 -3.17 -16.65
N TYR A 197 7.15 -3.32 -17.21
CA TYR A 197 6.94 -3.35 -18.63
C TYR A 197 5.70 -2.55 -18.98
N ASN A 198 5.87 -1.57 -19.90
CA ASN A 198 4.80 -0.72 -20.36
C ASN A 198 4.72 -0.83 -21.88
N TYR A 199 3.51 -0.78 -22.40
CA TYR A 199 3.24 -0.90 -23.83
C TYR A 199 2.20 0.10 -24.30
N SER A 200 2.57 0.95 -25.26
CA SER A 200 1.64 1.84 -25.94
C SER A 200 0.83 1.04 -26.97
N ILE A 201 -0.33 0.52 -26.55
CA ILE A 201 -1.22 -0.29 -27.40
C ILE A 201 -1.67 0.53 -28.62
N ALA A 202 -2.05 1.78 -28.35
CA ALA A 202 -2.45 2.76 -29.33
C ALA A 202 -2.05 4.16 -28.81
N GLU A 203 -2.20 5.19 -29.63
CA GLU A 203 -1.89 6.57 -29.25
C GLU A 203 -2.48 7.00 -27.91
N ARG A 204 -3.71 6.54 -27.61
CA ARG A 204 -4.44 6.89 -26.37
C ARG A 204 -4.53 5.78 -25.35
N TRP A 205 -3.97 4.61 -25.62
CA TRP A 205 -4.06 3.45 -24.73
C TRP A 205 -2.67 2.94 -24.38
N ALA A 206 -2.39 2.85 -23.11
CA ALA A 206 -1.19 2.19 -22.58
C ALA A 206 -1.54 1.03 -21.67
N PHE A 207 -0.79 -0.06 -21.78
CA PHE A 207 -0.73 -1.11 -20.78
C PHE A 207 0.47 -0.86 -19.89
N ARG A 208 0.28 -1.02 -18.58
CA ARG A 208 1.32 -0.85 -17.56
C ARG A 208 1.38 -2.10 -16.71
N THR A 209 2.58 -2.54 -16.38
CA THR A 209 2.76 -3.58 -15.37
C THR A 209 4.06 -3.40 -14.62
N ARG A 210 4.07 -3.81 -13.36
CA ARG A 210 5.21 -3.74 -12.46
C ARG A 210 5.18 -4.89 -11.48
N LEU A 211 6.38 -5.38 -11.14
CA LEU A 211 6.60 -6.37 -10.08
C LEU A 211 7.78 -5.93 -9.23
N ASP A 212 7.58 -5.78 -7.93
CA ASP A 212 8.63 -5.55 -6.94
C ASP A 212 8.70 -6.75 -6.00
N LEU A 213 9.92 -7.14 -5.68
CA LEU A 213 10.20 -8.30 -4.82
C LEU A 213 11.22 -7.91 -3.75
N PHE A 214 10.98 -8.40 -2.55
CA PHE A 214 11.94 -8.40 -1.46
C PHE A 214 11.88 -9.75 -0.76
N SER A 215 13.04 -10.25 -0.40
CA SER A 215 13.17 -11.41 0.49
C SER A 215 14.52 -11.28 1.19
N ALA A 216 14.52 -11.12 2.49
CA ALA A 216 15.77 -11.06 3.25
C ALA A 216 15.53 -11.49 4.70
N ASP A 217 16.60 -12.03 5.26
CA ASP A 217 16.83 -12.22 6.68
C ASP A 217 17.91 -11.22 7.09
N ILE A 218 17.51 -10.12 7.73
CA ILE A 218 18.41 -9.03 8.10
C ILE A 218 18.24 -8.73 9.58
N GLY A 219 19.12 -9.30 10.38
CA GLY A 219 19.21 -9.04 11.81
C GLY A 219 17.96 -9.46 12.57
N ARG A 220 17.03 -8.56 12.82
CA ARG A 220 15.79 -8.78 13.58
C ARG A 220 14.56 -9.02 12.70
N TYR A 221 14.72 -8.91 11.39
CA TYR A 221 13.63 -9.00 10.42
C TYR A 221 13.91 -10.13 9.44
N ASP A 222 13.01 -11.11 9.37
CA ASP A 222 12.98 -12.15 8.34
C ASP A 222 11.67 -12.02 7.59
N GLY A 223 11.72 -11.73 6.28
CA GLY A 223 10.48 -11.51 5.59
C GLY A 223 10.56 -11.47 4.08
N THR A 224 9.36 -11.47 3.52
CA THR A 224 9.11 -11.38 2.08
C THR A 224 8.08 -10.28 1.78
N LEU A 225 8.28 -9.58 0.66
CA LEU A 225 7.33 -8.63 0.10
C LEU A 225 7.18 -8.89 -1.39
N ILE A 226 5.95 -8.96 -1.85
CA ILE A 226 5.58 -9.00 -3.26
C ILE A 226 4.62 -7.84 -3.52
N ASN A 227 4.96 -7.00 -4.51
CA ASN A 227 4.07 -5.93 -4.93
C ASN A 227 3.95 -6.00 -6.46
N PHE A 228 2.76 -6.32 -6.94
CA PHE A 228 2.43 -6.46 -8.34
C PHE A 228 1.35 -5.47 -8.74
N SER A 229 1.48 -4.89 -9.93
CA SER A 229 0.42 -4.12 -10.55
C SER A 229 0.35 -4.38 -12.05
N ALA A 230 -0.88 -4.39 -12.59
CA ALA A 230 -1.13 -4.42 -14.02
C ALA A 230 -2.40 -3.66 -14.36
N GLY A 231 -2.39 -2.88 -15.43
CA GLY A 231 -3.55 -2.09 -15.80
C GLY A 231 -3.44 -1.41 -17.15
N VAL A 232 -4.44 -0.61 -17.43
CA VAL A 232 -4.56 0.17 -18.66
C VAL A 232 -4.87 1.62 -18.35
N ASP A 233 -4.24 2.52 -19.10
CA ASP A 233 -4.49 3.96 -19.05
C ASP A 233 -5.06 4.42 -20.37
N TYR A 234 -6.04 5.31 -20.30
CA TYR A 234 -6.65 5.97 -21.44
C TYR A 234 -6.40 7.47 -21.38
N GLN A 235 -5.76 8.01 -22.39
CA GLN A 235 -5.52 9.43 -22.56
C GLN A 235 -6.78 10.15 -23.06
N ILE A 236 -7.34 11.03 -22.24
CA ILE A 236 -8.51 11.87 -22.58
C ILE A 236 -8.05 13.10 -23.35
N SER A 237 -7.00 13.76 -22.88
CA SER A 237 -6.38 14.94 -23.52
C SER A 237 -4.86 14.82 -23.44
N ARG A 238 -4.13 15.78 -24.02
CA ARG A 238 -2.66 15.74 -24.06
C ARG A 238 -2.02 15.54 -22.68
N HIS A 239 -2.57 16.14 -21.63
CA HIS A 239 -1.99 16.15 -20.30
C HIS A 239 -2.84 15.42 -19.26
N PHE A 240 -3.91 14.77 -19.69
CA PHE A 240 -4.87 14.17 -18.76
C PHE A 240 -5.39 12.83 -19.27
N GLY A 241 -5.43 11.86 -18.37
CA GLY A 241 -5.95 10.52 -18.60
C GLY A 241 -6.66 9.93 -17.42
N VAL A 242 -7.15 8.72 -17.59
CA VAL A 242 -7.75 7.87 -16.57
C VAL A 242 -7.15 6.48 -16.66
N GLY A 243 -6.94 5.85 -15.53
CA GLY A 243 -6.40 4.50 -15.45
C GLY A 243 -7.28 3.56 -14.65
N LEU A 244 -7.19 2.28 -15.00
CA LEU A 244 -7.75 1.18 -14.26
C LEU A 244 -6.66 0.13 -14.10
N ASN A 245 -6.25 -0.11 -12.86
CA ASN A 245 -5.17 -1.03 -12.53
C ASN A 245 -5.67 -2.07 -11.52
N TYR A 246 -5.15 -3.28 -11.60
CA TYR A 246 -5.21 -4.27 -10.54
C TYR A 246 -3.89 -4.21 -9.77
N ASN A 247 -3.98 -4.08 -8.46
CA ASN A 247 -2.84 -4.07 -7.56
C ASN A 247 -2.94 -5.22 -6.58
N GLN A 248 -1.80 -5.86 -6.32
CA GLN A 248 -1.64 -6.89 -5.31
C GLN A 248 -0.38 -6.60 -4.51
N PHE A 249 -0.53 -6.52 -3.21
CA PHE A 249 0.55 -6.34 -2.25
C PHE A 249 0.47 -7.43 -1.19
N GLU A 250 1.56 -8.13 -0.96
CA GLU A 250 1.69 -9.14 0.09
C GLU A 250 2.95 -8.88 0.89
N LEU A 251 2.81 -8.90 2.20
CA LEU A 251 3.89 -8.78 3.17
C LEU A 251 3.76 -9.89 4.19
N ASP A 252 4.87 -10.57 4.47
CA ASP A 252 5.00 -11.56 5.53
C ASP A 252 6.34 -11.35 6.21
N VAL A 253 6.34 -10.81 7.43
CA VAL A 253 7.55 -10.45 8.17
C VAL A 253 7.48 -11.00 9.59
N LYS A 254 8.51 -11.71 9.99
CA LYS A 254 8.80 -12.03 11.38
C LYS A 254 9.69 -10.95 11.98
N ILE A 255 9.36 -10.57 13.19
CA ILE A 255 10.06 -9.53 13.96
C ILE A 255 10.54 -10.18 15.25
N ASP A 256 11.84 -10.05 15.52
CA ASP A 256 12.48 -10.50 16.76
C ASP A 256 13.20 -9.30 17.37
N ASP A 257 12.43 -8.42 18.00
CA ASP A 257 12.91 -7.21 18.66
C ASP A 257 12.50 -7.19 20.15
N SER A 258 13.18 -6.35 20.94
CA SER A 258 12.85 -6.12 22.35
C SER A 258 11.48 -5.47 22.56
N ASP A 259 11.03 -4.67 21.58
CA ASP A 259 9.78 -3.92 21.66
C ASP A 259 8.61 -4.71 21.04
N TRP A 260 8.91 -5.68 20.19
CA TRP A 260 7.94 -6.59 19.63
C TRP A 260 8.61 -7.87 19.11
N ASN A 261 8.13 -9.00 19.61
CA ASN A 261 8.46 -10.32 19.07
C ASN A 261 7.19 -10.93 18.48
N GLY A 262 7.17 -11.19 17.17
CA GLY A 262 5.97 -11.69 16.53
C GLY A 262 6.05 -11.76 15.00
N ARG A 263 4.87 -11.77 14.37
CA ARG A 263 4.75 -11.83 12.92
C ARG A 263 3.64 -10.92 12.42
N VAL A 264 3.91 -10.24 11.31
CA VAL A 264 2.92 -9.50 10.54
C VAL A 264 2.72 -10.20 9.21
N LYS A 265 1.49 -10.51 8.89
CA LYS A 265 1.09 -10.97 7.57
C LYS A 265 -0.04 -10.10 7.07
N THR A 266 0.18 -9.37 5.98
CA THR A 266 -0.86 -8.52 5.40
C THR A 266 -0.89 -8.64 3.89
N SER A 267 -2.08 -8.59 3.33
CA SER A 267 -2.28 -8.52 1.90
C SER A 267 -3.37 -7.52 1.54
N TYR A 268 -3.16 -6.86 0.41
CA TYR A 268 -4.09 -5.95 -0.23
C TYR A 268 -4.17 -6.31 -1.69
N GLU A 269 -5.35 -6.66 -2.17
CA GLU A 269 -5.57 -6.95 -3.59
C GLU A 269 -6.84 -6.29 -4.10
N GLY A 270 -6.82 -5.68 -5.28
CA GLY A 270 -8.02 -5.04 -5.79
C GLY A 270 -7.79 -4.08 -6.94
N LEU A 271 -8.83 -3.30 -7.25
CA LEU A 271 -8.83 -2.34 -8.34
C LEU A 271 -8.39 -0.95 -7.85
N TYR A 272 -7.52 -0.33 -8.61
CA TYR A 272 -7.10 1.06 -8.45
C TYR A 272 -7.58 1.87 -9.66
N VAL A 273 -8.41 2.87 -9.40
CA VAL A 273 -8.91 3.82 -10.39
C VAL A 273 -8.22 5.15 -10.17
N ASN A 274 -7.58 5.68 -11.19
CA ASN A 274 -6.80 6.92 -11.10
C ASN A 274 -7.09 7.92 -12.20
N LEU A 275 -6.86 9.17 -11.86
CA LEU A 275 -6.69 10.26 -12.79
C LEU A 275 -5.19 10.46 -12.99
N SER A 276 -4.76 10.51 -14.26
CA SER A 276 -3.37 10.63 -14.64
C SER A 276 -3.09 11.99 -15.27
N PHE A 277 -1.98 12.61 -14.88
CA PHE A 277 -1.50 13.86 -15.42
C PHE A 277 -0.10 13.65 -16.01
N TYR A 278 0.13 14.15 -17.22
CA TYR A 278 1.37 13.97 -17.98
C TYR A 278 1.94 15.30 -18.44
N TRP A 279 3.29 15.51 -18.38
CA TRP A 279 3.98 16.66 -18.93
C TRP A 279 5.51 16.47 -19.09
#